data_ef4a10c79d9aca9a8a9f3f10e57a6646
#
_entry.id   ef4a10c79d9aca9a8a9f3f10e57a6646
#
_cell.length_a   1.000
_cell.length_b   1.000
_cell.length_c   1.000
_cell.angle_alpha   90.00
_cell.angle_beta   90.00
_cell.angle_gamma   90.00
#
_symmetry.space_group_name_H-M   'P 1'
#
loop_
_entity.id
_entity.type
_entity.pdbx_description
1 polymer ?
#
loop_
_entity_poly.entity_id
_entity_poly.type
_entity_poly.pdbx_seq_one_letter_code
_entity_poly.pdbx_strand_id
1 'polypeptide(L)'
;MNESSRGVCLVVGTGIGVGGEIAKAFAADGYTVCMTRRARNLDQLEELADEIRAAGGQAHAFGIDARDEDEVIALFKTIEQDIGPLEVVVFNIGANVQFKVEETTAQVFRKVWEMATYAGFLAGREAARHMLPRGRGSIIFTGASSSVRGAAHLTAFTSAKFALRAVAESMAKELGPQGIHVGHVVIDGAMDGVFIRQMVPNHKELIADDRIMKPAEVAQNYVWLHNQPRD
;
A
#
# COMPACT_ATOMS: atom_id res chain seq x y z
N MET A 1 3.97 -28.18 -14.10
CA MET A 1 3.03 -28.30 -12.98
C MET A 1 2.83 -26.89 -12.47
N ASN A 2 1.65 -26.30 -12.64
CA ASN A 2 1.33 -25.00 -12.01
C ASN A 2 1.36 -25.25 -10.51
N GLU A 3 2.36 -24.74 -9.82
CA GLU A 3 2.28 -24.61 -8.36
C GLU A 3 1.05 -23.74 -8.08
N SER A 4 0.13 -24.23 -7.28
CA SER A 4 -1.09 -23.52 -6.96
C SER A 4 -0.70 -22.21 -6.28
N SER A 5 -1.16 -21.07 -6.83
CA SER A 5 -0.97 -19.75 -6.21
C SER A 5 -1.39 -19.77 -4.73
N ARG A 6 -0.64 -19.12 -3.85
CA ARG A 6 -0.96 -18.93 -2.42
C ARG A 6 -2.21 -18.06 -2.20
N GLY A 7 -2.85 -17.61 -3.28
CA GLY A 7 -3.96 -16.66 -3.29
C GLY A 7 -3.54 -15.33 -3.90
N VAL A 8 -4.32 -14.29 -3.67
CA VAL A 8 -4.10 -12.98 -4.29
C VAL A 8 -3.59 -11.98 -3.25
N CYS A 9 -2.56 -11.23 -3.63
CA CYS A 9 -2.12 -10.01 -2.96
C CYS A 9 -2.53 -8.79 -3.78
N LEU A 10 -3.39 -7.92 -3.23
CA LEU A 10 -3.76 -6.65 -3.83
C LEU A 10 -2.93 -5.52 -3.24
N VAL A 11 -2.21 -4.78 -4.09
CA VAL A 11 -1.48 -3.57 -3.70
C VAL A 11 -2.20 -2.34 -4.22
N VAL A 12 -2.84 -1.59 -3.33
CA VAL A 12 -3.56 -0.35 -3.65
C VAL A 12 -2.59 0.83 -3.59
N GLY A 13 -2.35 1.46 -4.73
CA GLY A 13 -1.38 2.55 -4.85
C GLY A 13 0.02 2.08 -5.22
N THR A 14 0.11 1.32 -6.29
CA THR A 14 1.38 0.78 -6.81
C THR A 14 2.07 1.81 -7.71
N GLY A 15 3.29 2.20 -7.33
CA GLY A 15 4.18 3.07 -8.12
C GLY A 15 5.56 2.44 -8.25
N ILE A 16 6.50 3.16 -8.88
CA ILE A 16 7.90 2.73 -9.12
C ILE A 16 8.71 2.58 -7.81
N GLY A 17 8.16 2.93 -6.66
CA GLY A 17 8.83 2.83 -5.35
C GLY A 17 8.36 1.63 -4.56
N VAL A 18 8.09 1.86 -3.28
CA VAL A 18 7.72 0.80 -2.31
C VAL A 18 6.57 -0.08 -2.78
N GLY A 19 5.52 0.51 -3.40
CA GLY A 19 4.37 -0.28 -3.87
C GLY A 19 4.73 -1.29 -4.96
N GLY A 20 5.63 -0.94 -5.89
CA GLY A 20 6.12 -1.87 -6.91
C GLY A 20 6.98 -2.97 -6.30
N GLU A 21 7.86 -2.63 -5.37
CA GLU A 21 8.70 -3.62 -4.69
C GLU A 21 7.88 -4.54 -3.78
N ILE A 22 6.80 -4.05 -3.14
CA ILE A 22 5.85 -4.90 -2.42
C ILE A 22 5.20 -5.92 -3.36
N ALA A 23 4.74 -5.47 -4.54
CA ALA A 23 4.16 -6.37 -5.52
C ALA A 23 5.15 -7.46 -5.98
N LYS A 24 6.41 -7.07 -6.30
CA LYS A 24 7.48 -8.00 -6.64
C LYS A 24 7.77 -9.00 -5.51
N ALA A 25 7.83 -8.54 -4.27
CA ALA A 25 8.12 -9.38 -3.12
C ALA A 25 7.01 -10.44 -2.88
N PHE A 26 5.73 -10.06 -2.96
CA PHE A 26 4.63 -11.02 -2.84
C PHE A 26 4.55 -11.96 -4.05
N ALA A 27 4.85 -11.49 -5.27
CA ALA A 27 4.93 -12.36 -6.43
C ALA A 27 6.02 -13.42 -6.27
N ALA A 28 7.20 -13.03 -5.76
CA ALA A 28 8.30 -13.96 -5.45
C ALA A 28 7.94 -14.95 -4.31
N ASP A 29 7.04 -14.56 -3.39
CA ASP A 29 6.51 -15.43 -2.32
C ASP A 29 5.33 -16.31 -2.80
N GLY A 30 5.04 -16.35 -4.11
CA GLY A 30 4.08 -17.26 -4.73
C GLY A 30 2.64 -16.75 -4.78
N TYR A 31 2.39 -15.47 -4.54
CA TYR A 31 1.06 -14.86 -4.70
C TYR A 31 0.84 -14.39 -6.14
N THR A 32 -0.41 -14.48 -6.61
CA THR A 32 -0.85 -13.68 -7.75
C THR A 32 -1.01 -12.25 -7.29
N VAL A 33 -0.32 -11.29 -7.91
CA VAL A 33 -0.39 -9.90 -7.49
C VAL A 33 -1.35 -9.09 -8.36
N CYS A 34 -2.28 -8.40 -7.72
CA CYS A 34 -3.14 -7.39 -8.32
C CYS A 34 -2.65 -6.01 -7.89
N MET A 35 -2.47 -5.12 -8.83
CA MET A 35 -1.89 -3.81 -8.60
C MET A 35 -2.83 -2.72 -9.07
N THR A 36 -2.95 -1.63 -8.29
CA THR A 36 -3.78 -0.51 -8.72
C THR A 36 -3.03 0.81 -8.80
N ARG A 37 -3.41 1.61 -9.79
CA ARG A 37 -3.01 2.99 -9.95
C ARG A 37 -4.12 3.74 -10.68
N ARG A 38 -4.10 5.08 -10.67
CA ARG A 38 -5.06 5.84 -11.49
C ARG A 38 -4.92 5.49 -12.96
N ALA A 39 -6.03 5.42 -13.70
CA ALA A 39 -6.10 5.01 -15.10
C ALA A 39 -5.07 5.71 -16.00
N ARG A 40 -4.78 7.01 -15.78
CA ARG A 40 -3.76 7.77 -16.52
C ARG A 40 -2.33 7.25 -16.40
N ASN A 41 -2.06 6.34 -15.49
CA ASN A 41 -0.76 5.72 -15.25
C ASN A 41 -0.83 4.19 -15.45
N LEU A 42 -1.84 3.69 -16.16
CA LEU A 42 -2.04 2.26 -16.36
C LEU A 42 -0.88 1.65 -17.16
N ASP A 43 -0.38 2.34 -18.19
CA ASP A 43 0.74 1.86 -19.01
C ASP A 43 1.98 1.53 -18.16
N GLN A 44 2.36 2.42 -17.22
CA GLN A 44 3.47 2.18 -16.30
C GLN A 44 3.19 1.02 -15.33
N LEU A 45 1.94 0.76 -15.03
CA LEU A 45 1.55 -0.34 -14.17
C LEU A 45 1.60 -1.67 -14.91
N GLU A 46 1.23 -1.68 -16.19
CA GLU A 46 1.37 -2.84 -17.06
C GLU A 46 2.85 -3.18 -17.32
N GLU A 47 3.73 -2.20 -17.52
CA GLU A 47 5.17 -2.42 -17.60
C GLU A 47 5.69 -3.17 -16.36
N LEU A 48 5.26 -2.76 -15.15
CA LEU A 48 5.62 -3.46 -13.92
C LEU A 48 5.00 -4.88 -13.85
N ALA A 49 3.78 -5.05 -14.33
CA ALA A 49 3.16 -6.37 -14.40
C ALA A 49 3.93 -7.31 -15.34
N ASP A 50 4.40 -6.78 -16.48
CA ASP A 50 5.24 -7.54 -17.42
C ASP A 50 6.60 -7.91 -16.83
N GLU A 51 7.24 -7.01 -16.06
CA GLU A 51 8.46 -7.34 -15.32
C GLU A 51 8.24 -8.52 -14.36
N ILE A 52 7.12 -8.50 -13.60
CA ILE A 52 6.78 -9.59 -12.67
C ILE A 52 6.51 -10.89 -13.42
N ARG A 53 5.76 -10.85 -14.53
CA ARG A 53 5.48 -12.02 -15.38
C ARG A 53 6.76 -12.59 -15.99
N ALA A 54 7.66 -11.72 -16.47
CA ALA A 54 8.97 -12.12 -17.00
C ALA A 54 9.87 -12.81 -15.94
N ALA A 55 9.71 -12.44 -14.68
CA ALA A 55 10.37 -13.07 -13.54
C ALA A 55 9.70 -14.39 -13.09
N GLY A 56 8.63 -14.85 -13.77
CA GLY A 56 7.92 -16.08 -13.47
C GLY A 56 6.73 -15.91 -12.50
N GLY A 57 6.42 -14.71 -12.07
CA GLY A 57 5.26 -14.40 -11.23
C GLY A 57 3.96 -14.23 -12.04
N GLN A 58 2.84 -14.05 -11.33
CA GLN A 58 1.55 -13.71 -11.90
C GLN A 58 1.14 -12.31 -11.45
N ALA A 59 0.77 -11.44 -12.40
CA ALA A 59 0.45 -10.06 -12.10
C ALA A 59 -0.68 -9.51 -12.98
N HIS A 60 -1.55 -8.69 -12.39
CA HIS A 60 -2.65 -7.97 -13.03
C HIS A 60 -2.61 -6.49 -12.65
N ALA A 61 -2.84 -5.62 -13.63
CA ALA A 61 -2.85 -4.17 -13.46
C ALA A 61 -4.27 -3.62 -13.62
N PHE A 62 -4.67 -2.72 -12.71
CA PHE A 62 -6.00 -2.10 -12.70
C PHE A 62 -5.90 -0.58 -12.59
N GLY A 63 -6.54 0.13 -13.53
CA GLY A 63 -6.62 1.59 -13.52
C GLY A 63 -7.85 2.07 -12.78
N ILE A 64 -7.73 2.40 -11.49
CA ILE A 64 -8.85 2.89 -10.66
C ILE A 64 -8.50 4.14 -9.84
N ASP A 65 -9.50 4.89 -9.44
CA ASP A 65 -9.35 5.86 -8.36
C ASP A 65 -9.79 5.24 -7.02
N ALA A 66 -8.84 4.95 -6.15
CA ALA A 66 -9.10 4.33 -4.86
C ALA A 66 -9.99 5.16 -3.90
N ARG A 67 -10.35 6.39 -4.28
CA ARG A 67 -11.33 7.24 -3.56
C ARG A 67 -12.75 7.04 -4.05
N ASP A 68 -12.92 6.41 -5.20
CA ASP A 68 -14.23 6.06 -5.74
C ASP A 68 -14.69 4.73 -5.15
N GLU A 69 -15.76 4.79 -4.37
CA GLU A 69 -16.27 3.62 -3.64
C GLU A 69 -16.76 2.53 -4.59
N ASP A 70 -17.43 2.91 -5.67
CA ASP A 70 -17.99 1.95 -6.63
C ASP A 70 -16.87 1.26 -7.42
N GLU A 71 -15.83 2.00 -7.83
CA GLU A 71 -14.65 1.42 -8.46
C GLU A 71 -13.90 0.45 -7.53
N VAL A 72 -13.78 0.78 -6.25
CA VAL A 72 -13.16 -0.11 -5.25
C VAL A 72 -13.99 -1.39 -5.07
N ILE A 73 -15.31 -1.28 -4.88
CA ILE A 73 -16.20 -2.44 -4.73
C ILE A 73 -16.11 -3.35 -5.97
N ALA A 74 -16.17 -2.76 -7.16
CA ALA A 74 -16.08 -3.50 -8.42
C ALA A 74 -14.75 -4.23 -8.56
N LEU A 75 -13.62 -3.57 -8.21
CA LEU A 75 -12.31 -4.18 -8.23
C LEU A 75 -12.22 -5.43 -7.34
N PHE A 76 -12.63 -5.30 -6.07
CA PHE A 76 -12.57 -6.42 -5.13
C PHE A 76 -13.41 -7.60 -5.59
N LYS A 77 -14.61 -7.32 -6.11
CA LYS A 77 -15.49 -8.34 -6.70
C LYS A 77 -14.83 -9.04 -7.89
N THR A 78 -14.25 -8.29 -8.83
CA THR A 78 -13.55 -8.84 -10.00
C THR A 78 -12.39 -9.74 -9.57
N ILE A 79 -11.56 -9.29 -8.62
CA ILE A 79 -10.43 -10.08 -8.13
C ILE A 79 -10.91 -11.41 -7.52
N GLU A 80 -11.87 -11.37 -6.62
CA GLU A 80 -12.39 -12.58 -5.96
C GLU A 80 -13.07 -13.56 -6.90
N GLN A 81 -13.77 -13.06 -7.93
CA GLN A 81 -14.52 -13.90 -8.87
C GLN A 81 -13.66 -14.47 -10.00
N ASP A 82 -12.75 -13.67 -10.54
CA ASP A 82 -12.08 -13.97 -11.81
C ASP A 82 -10.61 -14.36 -11.65
N ILE A 83 -9.97 -13.98 -10.51
CA ILE A 83 -8.55 -14.22 -10.29
C ILE A 83 -8.32 -15.21 -9.14
N GLY A 84 -8.92 -14.94 -7.99
CA GLY A 84 -8.79 -15.83 -6.83
C GLY A 84 -9.00 -15.13 -5.49
N PRO A 85 -8.93 -15.90 -4.39
CA PRO A 85 -9.22 -15.37 -3.06
C PRO A 85 -8.17 -14.36 -2.62
N LEU A 86 -8.62 -13.20 -2.14
CA LEU A 86 -7.77 -12.17 -1.55
C LEU A 86 -7.25 -12.63 -0.18
N GLU A 87 -5.97 -12.92 -0.11
CA GLU A 87 -5.27 -13.29 1.13
C GLU A 87 -4.52 -12.10 1.75
N VAL A 88 -4.09 -11.14 0.91
CA VAL A 88 -3.36 -9.95 1.36
C VAL A 88 -3.88 -8.71 0.66
N VAL A 89 -4.14 -7.65 1.41
CA VAL A 89 -4.40 -6.32 0.87
C VAL A 89 -3.43 -5.33 1.50
N VAL A 90 -2.62 -4.67 0.67
CA VAL A 90 -1.70 -3.63 1.08
C VAL A 90 -2.20 -2.28 0.57
N PHE A 91 -2.53 -1.36 1.46
CA PHE A 91 -2.83 0.02 1.13
C PHE A 91 -1.57 0.88 1.22
N ASN A 92 -1.09 1.39 0.08
CA ASN A 92 0.20 2.08 -0.04
C ASN A 92 0.12 3.48 -0.63
N ILE A 93 -1.04 4.15 -0.59
CA ILE A 93 -1.16 5.51 -1.12
C ILE A 93 -0.48 6.51 -0.18
N GLY A 94 0.43 7.32 -0.73
CA GLY A 94 1.23 8.30 0.02
C GLY A 94 0.47 9.60 0.31
N ALA A 95 0.15 10.39 -0.70
CA ALA A 95 -0.40 11.75 -0.60
C ALA A 95 0.51 12.76 0.12
N ASN A 96 1.83 12.59 0.00
CA ASN A 96 2.81 13.46 0.64
C ASN A 96 2.82 14.86 0.00
N VAL A 97 2.51 15.88 0.79
CA VAL A 97 2.57 17.31 0.41
C VAL A 97 3.16 18.14 1.56
N GLN A 98 3.83 19.22 1.22
CA GLN A 98 4.42 20.15 2.18
C GLN A 98 3.93 21.56 1.89
N PHE A 99 3.23 22.16 2.86
CA PHE A 99 2.77 23.55 2.83
C PHE A 99 2.83 24.13 4.23
N LYS A 100 3.12 25.42 4.37
CA LYS A 100 2.89 26.12 5.63
C LYS A 100 1.41 26.05 5.99
N VAL A 101 1.07 26.12 7.28
CA VAL A 101 -0.31 25.97 7.73
C VAL A 101 -1.22 27.06 7.13
N GLU A 102 -0.74 28.29 7.04
CA GLU A 102 -1.46 29.43 6.45
C GLU A 102 -1.61 29.33 4.92
N GLU A 103 -0.77 28.54 4.25
CA GLU A 103 -0.82 28.29 2.80
C GLU A 103 -1.61 27.02 2.46
N THR A 104 -1.92 26.19 3.46
CA THR A 104 -2.66 24.94 3.26
C THR A 104 -4.14 25.23 3.02
N THR A 105 -4.58 25.16 1.77
CA THR A 105 -5.98 25.39 1.42
C THR A 105 -6.87 24.24 1.92
N ALA A 106 -8.15 24.53 2.19
CA ALA A 106 -9.14 23.51 2.56
C ALA A 106 -9.25 22.40 1.49
N GLN A 107 -9.08 22.76 0.22
CA GLN A 107 -9.09 21.80 -0.88
C GLN A 107 -7.89 20.83 -0.81
N VAL A 108 -6.69 21.34 -0.56
CA VAL A 108 -5.47 20.49 -0.39
C VAL A 108 -5.65 19.58 0.82
N PHE A 109 -6.06 20.13 1.97
CA PHE A 109 -6.27 19.35 3.19
C PHE A 109 -7.26 18.19 2.96
N ARG A 110 -8.44 18.48 2.38
CA ARG A 110 -9.47 17.48 2.06
C ARG A 110 -8.92 16.42 1.09
N LYS A 111 -8.26 16.83 0.02
CA LYS A 111 -7.74 15.93 -1.00
C LYS A 111 -6.70 14.96 -0.45
N VAL A 112 -5.82 15.42 0.43
CA VAL A 112 -4.82 14.57 1.11
C VAL A 112 -5.51 13.57 2.04
N TRP A 113 -6.53 13.99 2.78
CA TRP A 113 -7.31 13.13 3.65
C TRP A 113 -8.08 12.07 2.85
N GLU A 114 -8.74 12.46 1.75
CA GLU A 114 -9.43 11.53 0.85
C GLU A 114 -8.48 10.48 0.27
N MET A 115 -7.27 10.88 -0.12
CA MET A 115 -6.29 9.97 -0.70
C MET A 115 -5.67 9.02 0.31
N ALA A 116 -5.30 9.49 1.48
CA ALA A 116 -4.52 8.71 2.44
C ALA A 116 -5.40 8.01 3.48
N THR A 117 -6.53 8.58 3.88
CA THR A 117 -7.40 8.04 4.94
C THR A 117 -8.64 7.38 4.37
N TYR A 118 -9.45 8.13 3.64
CA TYR A 118 -10.74 7.62 3.13
C TYR A 118 -10.55 6.44 2.17
N ALA A 119 -9.64 6.58 1.22
CA ALA A 119 -9.29 5.46 0.31
C ALA A 119 -8.75 4.24 1.08
N GLY A 120 -7.98 4.46 2.15
CA GLY A 120 -7.52 3.39 3.04
C GLY A 120 -8.66 2.68 3.76
N PHE A 121 -9.63 3.45 4.25
CA PHE A 121 -10.85 2.90 4.85
C PHE A 121 -11.65 2.06 3.83
N LEU A 122 -11.86 2.56 2.62
CA LEU A 122 -12.57 1.80 1.56
C LEU A 122 -11.87 0.47 1.26
N ALA A 123 -10.56 0.50 1.02
CA ALA A 123 -9.78 -0.70 0.75
C ALA A 123 -9.82 -1.70 1.92
N GLY A 124 -9.65 -1.23 3.16
CA GLY A 124 -9.71 -2.07 4.35
C GLY A 124 -11.08 -2.68 4.60
N ARG A 125 -12.15 -1.90 4.39
CA ARG A 125 -13.54 -2.36 4.53
C ARG A 125 -13.87 -3.46 3.51
N GLU A 126 -13.51 -3.27 2.24
CA GLU A 126 -13.76 -4.30 1.21
C GLU A 126 -12.89 -5.54 1.47
N ALA A 127 -11.63 -5.38 1.87
CA ALA A 127 -10.81 -6.50 2.29
C ALA A 127 -11.48 -7.32 3.41
N ALA A 128 -11.97 -6.64 4.45
CA ALA A 128 -12.66 -7.29 5.56
C ALA A 128 -13.91 -8.06 5.08
N ARG A 129 -14.75 -7.45 4.22
CA ARG A 129 -15.96 -8.10 3.66
C ARG A 129 -15.66 -9.43 2.97
N HIS A 130 -14.54 -9.50 2.23
CA HIS A 130 -14.14 -10.70 1.50
C HIS A 130 -13.36 -11.71 2.33
N MET A 131 -12.59 -11.25 3.34
CA MET A 131 -11.76 -12.12 4.18
C MET A 131 -12.53 -12.75 5.36
N LEU A 132 -13.47 -12.01 5.98
CA LEU A 132 -14.23 -12.48 7.15
C LEU A 132 -14.95 -13.81 6.94
N PRO A 133 -15.61 -14.08 5.80
CA PRO A 133 -16.26 -15.38 5.59
C PRO A 133 -15.30 -16.57 5.62
N ARG A 134 -14.00 -16.32 5.38
CA ARG A 134 -12.93 -17.33 5.41
C ARG A 134 -12.17 -17.38 6.74
N GLY A 135 -12.36 -16.38 7.61
CA GLY A 135 -11.66 -16.25 8.87
C GLY A 135 -10.14 -16.14 8.74
N ARG A 136 -9.65 -15.63 7.61
CA ARG A 136 -8.21 -15.46 7.36
C ARG A 136 -7.94 -14.35 6.34
N GLY A 137 -6.75 -13.77 6.44
CA GLY A 137 -6.24 -12.73 5.54
C GLY A 137 -5.40 -11.71 6.29
N SER A 138 -4.73 -10.84 5.54
CA SER A 138 -3.96 -9.74 6.09
C SER A 138 -4.30 -8.42 5.40
N ILE A 139 -4.51 -7.37 6.18
CA ILE A 139 -4.73 -6.00 5.73
C ILE A 139 -3.59 -5.15 6.26
N ILE A 140 -2.74 -4.63 5.39
CA ILE A 140 -1.53 -3.89 5.79
C ILE A 140 -1.61 -2.47 5.27
N PHE A 141 -1.51 -1.49 6.17
CA PHE A 141 -1.52 -0.07 5.83
C PHE A 141 -0.11 0.51 5.87
N THR A 142 0.29 1.19 4.81
CA THR A 142 1.55 1.93 4.76
C THR A 142 1.41 3.26 5.49
N GLY A 143 2.06 3.36 6.62
CA GLY A 143 2.24 4.57 7.40
C GLY A 143 3.52 5.33 7.06
N ALA A 144 3.79 6.34 7.86
CA ALA A 144 4.98 7.17 7.78
C ALA A 144 5.33 7.68 9.18
N SER A 145 6.47 8.36 9.36
CA SER A 145 6.77 9.16 10.57
C SER A 145 5.57 10.01 10.97
N SER A 146 4.89 10.58 9.97
CA SER A 146 3.67 11.37 10.11
C SER A 146 2.44 10.60 10.62
N SER A 147 2.53 9.30 10.83
CA SER A 147 1.49 8.51 11.51
C SER A 147 1.64 8.52 13.04
N VAL A 148 2.78 8.95 13.55
CA VAL A 148 3.15 8.86 14.98
C VAL A 148 3.64 10.18 15.57
N ARG A 149 4.03 11.15 14.73
CA ARG A 149 4.45 12.48 15.18
C ARG A 149 4.16 13.55 14.14
N GLY A 150 3.86 14.76 14.61
CA GLY A 150 3.73 15.95 13.77
C GLY A 150 5.06 16.46 13.27
N ALA A 151 5.06 17.17 12.15
CA ALA A 151 6.20 17.93 11.66
C ALA A 151 5.74 19.24 11.00
N ALA A 152 6.60 20.25 11.03
CA ALA A 152 6.32 21.52 10.36
C ALA A 152 6.05 21.31 8.88
N HIS A 153 5.14 22.10 8.33
CA HIS A 153 4.72 22.08 6.91
C HIS A 153 4.00 20.80 6.46
N LEU A 154 3.68 19.86 7.36
CA LEU A 154 3.04 18.59 7.04
C LEU A 154 1.62 18.47 7.63
N THR A 155 0.94 19.57 7.96
CA THR A 155 -0.37 19.55 8.65
C THR A 155 -1.38 18.64 7.96
N ALA A 156 -1.57 18.76 6.64
CA ALA A 156 -2.50 17.93 5.89
C ALA A 156 -2.07 16.46 5.86
N PHE A 157 -0.79 16.19 5.59
CA PHE A 157 -0.27 14.84 5.49
C PHE A 157 -0.24 14.12 6.85
N THR A 158 0.21 14.81 7.90
CA THR A 158 0.24 14.25 9.25
C THR A 158 -1.17 13.90 9.75
N SER A 159 -2.13 14.82 9.62
CA SER A 159 -3.50 14.54 10.06
C SER A 159 -4.10 13.32 9.35
N ALA A 160 -3.87 13.17 8.04
CA ALA A 160 -4.34 12.03 7.27
C ALA A 160 -3.65 10.72 7.66
N LYS A 161 -2.33 10.74 7.92
CA LYS A 161 -1.60 9.52 8.31
C LYS A 161 -1.88 9.10 9.75
N PHE A 162 -2.13 10.02 10.68
CA PHE A 162 -2.65 9.69 12.01
C PHE A 162 -4.04 9.06 11.92
N ALA A 163 -4.93 9.64 11.10
CA ALA A 163 -6.26 9.08 10.89
C ALA A 163 -6.22 7.68 10.27
N LEU A 164 -5.33 7.44 9.29
CA LEU A 164 -5.12 6.10 8.71
C LEU A 164 -4.66 5.10 9.77
N ARG A 165 -3.74 5.49 10.67
CA ARG A 165 -3.32 4.64 11.78
C ARG A 165 -4.48 4.31 12.72
N ALA A 166 -5.32 5.29 13.05
CA ALA A 166 -6.51 5.07 13.88
C ALA A 166 -7.49 4.08 13.23
N VAL A 167 -7.69 4.17 11.90
CA VAL A 167 -8.48 3.19 11.13
C VAL A 167 -7.85 1.79 11.25
N ALA A 168 -6.55 1.66 11.03
CA ALA A 168 -5.85 0.37 11.13
C ALA A 168 -5.96 -0.22 12.54
N GLU A 169 -5.77 0.58 13.58
CA GLU A 169 -5.86 0.14 14.99
C GLU A 169 -7.27 -0.32 15.36
N SER A 170 -8.30 0.40 14.92
CA SER A 170 -9.69 0.00 15.14
C SER A 170 -10.02 -1.30 14.43
N MET A 171 -9.62 -1.44 13.16
CA MET A 171 -9.80 -2.67 12.40
C MET A 171 -9.04 -3.85 13.04
N ALA A 172 -7.81 -3.65 13.53
CA ALA A 172 -7.04 -4.70 14.19
C ALA A 172 -7.77 -5.26 15.41
N LYS A 173 -8.35 -4.39 16.24
CA LYS A 173 -9.12 -4.79 17.43
C LYS A 173 -10.42 -5.53 17.09
N GLU A 174 -11.11 -5.10 16.04
CA GLU A 174 -12.37 -5.68 15.60
C GLU A 174 -12.18 -7.00 14.85
N LEU A 175 -11.23 -7.05 13.92
CA LEU A 175 -11.05 -8.15 12.97
C LEU A 175 -10.07 -9.24 13.47
N GLY A 176 -9.14 -8.88 14.35
CA GLY A 176 -8.16 -9.82 14.92
C GLY A 176 -8.79 -11.06 15.55
N PRO A 177 -9.80 -10.92 16.46
CA PRO A 177 -10.51 -12.07 17.03
C PRO A 177 -11.22 -12.95 15.99
N GLN A 178 -11.42 -12.44 14.78
CA GLN A 178 -12.08 -13.14 13.67
C GLN A 178 -11.06 -13.71 12.65
N GLY A 179 -9.77 -13.74 13.02
CA GLY A 179 -8.71 -14.36 12.22
C GLY A 179 -8.13 -13.47 11.11
N ILE A 180 -8.43 -12.18 11.08
CA ILE A 180 -7.86 -11.24 10.11
C ILE A 180 -6.72 -10.45 10.74
N HIS A 181 -5.52 -10.55 10.19
CA HIS A 181 -4.37 -9.80 10.65
C HIS A 181 -4.39 -8.38 10.05
N VAL A 182 -4.41 -7.36 10.90
CA VAL A 182 -4.32 -5.97 10.46
C VAL A 182 -3.02 -5.34 10.96
N GLY A 183 -2.16 -4.93 10.03
CA GLY A 183 -0.88 -4.30 10.31
C GLY A 183 -0.78 -2.84 9.84
N HIS A 184 0.07 -2.07 10.51
CA HIS A 184 0.40 -0.70 10.10
C HIS A 184 1.91 -0.51 10.12
N VAL A 185 2.52 -0.39 8.93
CA VAL A 185 3.97 -0.23 8.75
C VAL A 185 4.34 1.25 8.81
N VAL A 186 5.10 1.66 9.82
CA VAL A 186 5.62 3.02 9.92
C VAL A 186 6.95 3.12 9.18
N ILE A 187 6.95 3.74 8.00
CA ILE A 187 8.17 4.07 7.27
C ILE A 187 8.73 5.37 7.85
N ASP A 188 9.78 5.27 8.66
CA ASP A 188 10.37 6.41 9.37
C ASP A 188 11.75 6.77 8.83
N GLY A 189 11.79 7.37 7.64
CA GLY A 189 13.03 7.85 7.02
C GLY A 189 12.85 8.20 5.55
N ALA A 190 13.93 8.70 4.96
CA ALA A 190 14.00 8.98 3.54
C ALA A 190 14.03 7.66 2.76
N MET A 191 13.21 7.59 1.70
CA MET A 191 13.11 6.43 0.84
C MET A 191 13.78 6.74 -0.50
N ASP A 192 14.63 5.84 -1.01
CA ASP A 192 15.19 5.97 -2.36
C ASP A 192 14.05 5.99 -3.40
N GLY A 193 13.96 7.11 -4.07
CA GLY A 193 12.93 7.36 -5.08
C GLY A 193 13.21 8.65 -5.85
N VAL A 194 12.40 8.90 -6.87
CA VAL A 194 12.60 10.05 -7.77
C VAL A 194 12.75 11.36 -7.01
N PHE A 195 11.91 11.60 -5.99
CA PHE A 195 11.97 12.82 -5.19
C PHE A 195 13.32 12.99 -4.47
N ILE A 196 13.78 11.96 -3.77
CA ILE A 196 15.05 12.02 -3.03
C ILE A 196 16.23 12.16 -3.99
N ARG A 197 16.23 11.43 -5.10
CA ARG A 197 17.28 11.51 -6.12
C ARG A 197 17.40 12.90 -6.76
N GLN A 198 16.29 13.63 -6.86
CA GLN A 198 16.27 15.00 -7.40
C GLN A 198 16.62 16.07 -6.34
N MET A 199 16.20 15.86 -5.09
CA MET A 199 16.30 16.87 -4.04
C MET A 199 17.57 16.76 -3.17
N VAL A 200 18.24 15.59 -3.18
CA VAL A 200 19.41 15.32 -2.35
C VAL A 200 20.63 15.08 -3.25
N PRO A 201 21.53 16.06 -3.41
CA PRO A 201 22.68 15.97 -4.33
C PRO A 201 23.60 14.78 -4.07
N ASN A 202 23.84 14.43 -2.80
CA ASN A 202 24.69 13.31 -2.37
C ASN A 202 23.90 12.03 -2.08
N HIS A 203 22.71 11.82 -2.71
CA HIS A 203 21.85 10.68 -2.45
C HIS A 203 22.54 9.32 -2.64
N LYS A 204 23.48 9.20 -3.61
CA LYS A 204 24.21 7.95 -3.85
C LYS A 204 25.11 7.55 -2.68
N GLU A 205 25.79 8.53 -2.08
CA GLU A 205 26.62 8.32 -0.88
C GLU A 205 25.74 7.92 0.31
N LEU A 206 24.61 8.62 0.49
CA LEU A 206 23.67 8.32 1.57
C LEU A 206 23.03 6.94 1.45
N ILE A 207 22.81 6.45 0.21
CA ILE A 207 22.36 5.06 -0.04
C ILE A 207 23.48 4.08 0.33
N ALA A 208 24.71 4.35 -0.09
CA ALA A 208 25.85 3.49 0.22
C ALA A 208 26.13 3.39 1.73
N ASP A 209 25.87 4.47 2.47
CA ASP A 209 26.00 4.56 3.93
C ASP A 209 24.75 4.07 4.71
N ASP A 210 23.78 3.42 4.04
CA ASP A 210 22.51 2.96 4.60
C ASP A 210 21.68 4.06 5.32
N ARG A 211 21.84 5.31 4.89
CA ARG A 211 21.12 6.49 5.43
C ARG A 211 19.83 6.81 4.65
N ILE A 212 19.60 6.14 3.56
CA ILE A 212 18.37 6.19 2.74
C ILE A 212 17.88 4.76 2.56
N MET A 213 16.64 4.50 2.92
CA MET A 213 16.03 3.17 2.82
C MET A 213 15.83 2.75 1.36
N LYS A 214 16.13 1.50 1.06
CA LYS A 214 15.88 0.89 -0.24
C LYS A 214 14.46 0.31 -0.28
N PRO A 215 13.63 0.66 -1.28
CA PRO A 215 12.26 0.16 -1.37
C PRO A 215 12.13 -1.35 -1.32
N ALA A 216 13.07 -2.09 -1.94
CA ALA A 216 13.07 -3.55 -1.95
C ALA A 216 13.27 -4.16 -0.55
N GLU A 217 14.13 -3.56 0.28
CA GLU A 217 14.35 -4.00 1.66
C GLU A 217 13.13 -3.71 2.55
N VAL A 218 12.50 -2.54 2.35
CA VAL A 218 11.26 -2.19 3.05
C VAL A 218 10.13 -3.12 2.67
N ALA A 219 10.02 -3.53 1.41
CA ALA A 219 8.98 -4.43 0.92
C ALA A 219 8.99 -5.80 1.63
N GLN A 220 10.17 -6.31 2.03
CA GLN A 220 10.29 -7.58 2.75
C GLN A 220 9.54 -7.56 4.10
N ASN A 221 9.42 -6.41 4.75
CA ASN A 221 8.67 -6.29 6.00
C ASN A 221 7.18 -6.58 5.83
N TYR A 222 6.60 -6.31 4.66
CA TYR A 222 5.19 -6.62 4.38
C TYR A 222 4.95 -8.12 4.24
N VAL A 223 5.85 -8.81 3.55
CA VAL A 223 5.82 -10.29 3.44
C VAL A 223 6.02 -10.93 4.81
N TRP A 224 6.99 -10.42 5.58
CA TRP A 224 7.25 -10.90 6.94
C TRP A 224 6.04 -10.69 7.86
N LEU A 225 5.41 -9.51 7.85
CA LEU A 225 4.20 -9.23 8.64
C LEU A 225 3.05 -10.18 8.28
N HIS A 226 2.85 -10.45 6.98
CA HIS A 226 1.81 -11.37 6.55
C HIS A 226 2.07 -12.80 7.03
N ASN A 227 3.33 -13.25 7.00
CA ASN A 227 3.74 -14.60 7.36
C ASN A 227 4.00 -14.79 8.87
N GLN A 228 3.75 -13.79 9.71
CA GLN A 228 3.89 -13.93 11.17
C GLN A 228 2.99 -15.04 11.71
N PRO A 229 3.46 -15.82 12.72
CA PRO A 229 2.59 -16.71 13.50
C PRO A 229 1.40 -15.93 14.08
N ARG A 230 0.27 -16.60 14.21
CA ARG A 230 -0.99 -15.99 14.67
C ARG A 230 -1.30 -16.25 16.14
N ASP A 231 -0.34 -16.78 16.88
CA ASP A 231 -0.39 -17.14 18.31
C ASP A 231 0.18 -16.03 19.23
#